data_94c969805e70341635f7bf519c0097e9
#
_entry.id   94c969805e70341635f7bf519c0097e9
#
_cell.length_a   1.000
_cell.length_b   1.000
_cell.length_c   1.000
_cell.angle_alpha   90.00
_cell.angle_beta   90.00
_cell.angle_gamma   90.00
#
_symmetry.space_group_name_H-M   'P 1'
#
loop_
_entity.id
_entity.type
_entity.pdbx_description
1 polymer ?
#
loop_
_entity_poly.entity_id
_entity_poly.type
_entity_poly.pdbx_seq_one_letter_code
_entity_poly.pdbx_strand_id
1 'polypeptide(L)'
;MPCRTKPSADRASGFTLIELLVSLAILGLALALIAGYKPPWSQGLGLRATAAELAAGLRLARSEAILSDRPVAFGLDIIGHRYRVGTGTPRLLPAKLSLELLTISGEALNGREGDIRFNPDGSSTGGRISLADGPRRIDVGVDWLTGRVSIADER
;
A
#
# COMPACT_ATOMS: atom_id res chain seq x y z
N MET A 1 -8.64 -7.36 83.51
CA MET A 1 -8.18 -8.44 82.63
C MET A 1 -8.20 -7.87 81.22
N PRO A 2 -7.06 -7.60 80.56
CA PRO A 2 -7.05 -7.10 79.14
C PRO A 2 -6.95 -8.29 78.25
N CYS A 3 -7.88 -8.33 77.27
CA CYS A 3 -7.95 -9.27 76.21
C CYS A 3 -6.86 -8.96 75.16
N ARG A 4 -5.92 -9.88 74.98
CA ARG A 4 -4.77 -9.76 74.07
C ARG A 4 -5.21 -10.28 72.67
N THR A 5 -5.53 -9.41 71.72
CA THR A 5 -5.77 -9.75 70.32
C THR A 5 -4.44 -10.13 69.66
N LYS A 6 -4.41 -11.37 69.14
CA LYS A 6 -3.28 -11.93 68.40
C LYS A 6 -3.29 -11.36 66.98
N PRO A 7 -2.19 -10.78 66.47
CA PRO A 7 -2.16 -10.40 65.06
C PRO A 7 -2.10 -11.65 64.18
N SER A 8 -3.02 -11.77 63.24
CA SER A 8 -2.96 -12.75 62.17
C SER A 8 -1.77 -12.42 61.27
N ALA A 9 -0.80 -13.31 61.20
CA ALA A 9 0.31 -13.20 60.28
C ALA A 9 -0.23 -13.45 58.85
N ASP A 10 -0.36 -12.40 58.05
CA ASP A 10 -0.54 -12.49 56.61
C ASP A 10 0.63 -13.27 56.03
N ARG A 11 0.35 -14.47 55.53
CA ARG A 11 1.31 -15.25 54.75
C ARG A 11 1.51 -14.52 53.43
N ALA A 12 2.60 -13.78 53.29
CA ALA A 12 3.08 -13.34 51.99
C ALA A 12 3.45 -14.59 51.19
N SER A 13 2.53 -15.06 50.33
CA SER A 13 2.79 -16.14 49.38
C SER A 13 3.70 -15.57 48.27
N GLY A 14 4.97 -15.92 48.32
CA GLY A 14 5.91 -15.59 47.25
C GLY A 14 5.60 -16.44 46.00
N PHE A 15 5.84 -15.86 44.82
CA PHE A 15 5.71 -16.57 43.55
C PHE A 15 6.71 -17.74 43.51
N THR A 16 6.23 -18.90 43.03
CA THR A 16 7.09 -20.06 42.82
C THR A 16 7.85 -19.92 41.50
N LEU A 17 9.05 -20.51 41.42
CA LEU A 17 9.87 -20.48 40.22
C LEU A 17 9.12 -21.15 39.01
N ILE A 18 8.34 -22.20 39.28
CA ILE A 18 7.53 -22.88 38.26
C ILE A 18 6.41 -21.99 37.74
N GLU A 19 5.77 -21.17 38.56
CA GLU A 19 4.71 -20.26 38.16
C GLU A 19 5.26 -19.16 37.23
N LEU A 20 6.48 -18.68 37.51
CA LEU A 20 7.14 -17.71 36.62
C LEU A 20 7.51 -18.31 35.27
N LEU A 21 8.01 -19.58 35.25
CA LEU A 21 8.31 -20.28 34.03
C LEU A 21 7.04 -20.52 33.18
N VAL A 22 5.96 -20.95 33.80
CA VAL A 22 4.68 -21.19 33.11
C VAL A 22 4.11 -19.87 32.57
N SER A 23 4.17 -18.80 33.36
CA SER A 23 3.71 -17.47 32.91
C SER A 23 4.50 -16.96 31.71
N LEU A 24 5.82 -17.12 31.70
CA LEU A 24 6.67 -16.75 30.56
C LEU A 24 6.39 -17.63 29.33
N ALA A 25 6.14 -18.93 29.51
CA ALA A 25 5.79 -19.83 28.42
C ALA A 25 4.46 -19.45 27.77
N ILE A 26 3.44 -19.12 28.58
CA ILE A 26 2.13 -18.68 28.08
C ILE A 26 2.26 -17.33 27.37
N LEU A 27 3.02 -16.38 27.94
CA LEU A 27 3.27 -15.09 27.31
C LEU A 27 3.99 -15.25 25.96
N GLY A 28 5.02 -16.08 25.92
CA GLY A 28 5.76 -16.39 24.69
C GLY A 28 4.86 -17.01 23.60
N LEU A 29 4.00 -17.96 23.98
CA LEU A 29 3.03 -18.57 23.08
C LEU A 29 2.01 -17.53 22.57
N ALA A 30 1.49 -16.68 23.44
CA ALA A 30 0.55 -15.63 23.07
C ALA A 30 1.17 -14.64 22.06
N LEU A 31 2.42 -14.21 22.31
CA LEU A 31 3.16 -13.34 21.38
C LEU A 31 3.41 -14.02 20.04
N ALA A 32 3.75 -15.31 20.02
CA ALA A 32 3.96 -16.07 18.79
C ALA A 32 2.67 -16.17 17.95
N LEU A 33 1.53 -16.37 18.58
CA LEU A 33 0.22 -16.40 17.90
C LEU A 33 -0.12 -15.01 17.30
N ILE A 34 0.13 -13.93 18.02
CA ILE A 34 -0.12 -12.57 17.56
C ILE A 34 0.82 -12.23 16.40
N ALA A 35 2.10 -12.59 16.46
CA ALA A 35 3.08 -12.33 15.41
C ALA A 35 2.77 -13.07 14.11
N GLY A 36 2.12 -14.26 14.18
CA GLY A 36 1.67 -15.03 13.03
C GLY A 36 0.36 -14.54 12.39
N TYR A 37 -0.40 -13.72 13.10
CA TYR A 37 -1.70 -13.24 12.65
C TYR A 37 -1.57 -12.07 11.67
N LYS A 38 -1.77 -12.33 10.36
CA LYS A 38 -1.87 -11.28 9.32
C LYS A 38 -3.34 -10.89 9.18
N PRO A 39 -3.76 -9.76 9.73
CA PRO A 39 -5.16 -9.36 9.67
C PRO A 39 -5.61 -9.09 8.22
N PRO A 40 -6.81 -9.54 7.82
CA PRO A 40 -7.29 -9.42 6.43
C PRO A 40 -7.44 -7.97 5.94
N TRP A 41 -7.54 -6.99 6.84
CA TRP A 41 -7.57 -5.57 6.47
C TRP A 41 -6.23 -5.04 5.94
N SER A 42 -5.09 -5.68 6.27
CA SER A 42 -3.77 -5.24 5.82
C SER A 42 -3.59 -5.36 4.29
N GLN A 43 -4.30 -6.27 3.65
CA GLN A 43 -4.27 -6.47 2.19
C GLN A 43 -4.89 -5.29 1.45
N GLY A 44 -6.04 -4.78 1.92
CA GLY A 44 -6.69 -3.62 1.32
C GLY A 44 -5.96 -2.29 1.51
N LEU A 45 -5.21 -2.14 2.62
CA LEU A 45 -4.41 -0.95 2.86
C LEU A 45 -3.24 -0.85 1.88
N GLY A 46 -2.56 -1.96 1.57
CA GLY A 46 -1.47 -2.00 0.60
C GLY A 46 -1.94 -1.64 -0.81
N LEU A 47 -3.08 -2.16 -1.25
CA LEU A 47 -3.65 -1.89 -2.56
C LEU A 47 -4.03 -0.40 -2.72
N ARG A 48 -4.72 0.16 -1.71
CA ARG A 48 -5.09 1.59 -1.69
C ARG A 48 -3.88 2.52 -1.62
N ALA A 49 -2.87 2.16 -0.83
CA ALA A 49 -1.64 2.94 -0.73
C ALA A 49 -0.91 2.97 -2.09
N THR A 50 -0.80 1.82 -2.78
CA THR A 50 -0.18 1.76 -4.11
C THR A 50 -1.00 2.53 -5.16
N ALA A 51 -2.32 2.44 -5.14
CA ALA A 51 -3.17 3.24 -6.03
C ALA A 51 -3.01 4.74 -5.80
N ALA A 52 -2.93 5.17 -4.53
CA ALA A 52 -2.67 6.57 -4.17
C ALA A 52 -1.27 7.02 -4.61
N GLU A 53 -0.25 6.15 -4.50
CA GLU A 53 1.11 6.42 -4.96
C GLU A 53 1.16 6.60 -6.48
N LEU A 54 0.52 5.71 -7.25
CA LEU A 54 0.43 5.84 -8.71
C LEU A 54 -0.31 7.12 -9.12
N ALA A 55 -1.42 7.42 -8.46
CA ALA A 55 -2.16 8.67 -8.72
C ALA A 55 -1.34 9.91 -8.38
N ALA A 56 -0.51 9.88 -7.34
CA ALA A 56 0.42 10.97 -7.02
C ALA A 56 1.50 11.12 -8.09
N GLY A 57 2.06 10.01 -8.59
CA GLY A 57 3.02 9.99 -9.69
C GLY A 57 2.44 10.56 -10.99
N LEU A 58 1.21 10.20 -11.34
CA LEU A 58 0.49 10.75 -12.50
C LEU A 58 0.24 12.25 -12.37
N ARG A 59 -0.19 12.72 -11.18
CA ARG A 59 -0.37 14.15 -10.93
C ARG A 59 0.95 14.91 -10.99
N LEU A 60 2.04 14.30 -10.51
CA LEU A 60 3.38 14.87 -10.62
C LEU A 60 3.80 15.02 -12.09
N ALA A 61 3.61 13.98 -12.92
CA ALA A 61 3.89 14.02 -14.36
C ALA A 61 3.13 15.16 -15.05
N ARG A 62 1.84 15.33 -14.72
CA ARG A 62 1.03 16.43 -15.24
C ARG A 62 1.56 17.79 -14.81
N SER A 63 1.88 17.96 -13.53
CA SER A 63 2.41 19.24 -13.02
C SER A 63 3.76 19.58 -13.65
N GLU A 64 4.62 18.59 -13.84
CA GLU A 64 5.93 18.74 -14.46
C GLU A 64 5.80 19.13 -15.95
N ALA A 65 4.83 18.53 -16.68
CA ALA A 65 4.55 18.89 -18.07
C ALA A 65 4.12 20.36 -18.21
N ILE A 66 3.22 20.83 -17.35
CA ILE A 66 2.74 22.21 -17.33
C ILE A 66 3.87 23.18 -16.97
N LEU A 67 4.68 22.87 -15.94
CA LEU A 67 5.74 23.74 -15.45
C LEU A 67 6.93 23.84 -16.41
N SER A 68 7.27 22.73 -17.09
CA SER A 68 8.42 22.68 -18.01
C SER A 68 8.07 23.09 -19.44
N ASP A 69 6.78 23.30 -19.74
CA ASP A 69 6.26 23.54 -21.09
C ASP A 69 6.70 22.47 -22.10
N ARG A 70 6.75 21.21 -21.63
CA ARG A 70 7.17 20.03 -22.42
C ARG A 70 6.33 18.82 -22.06
N PRO A 71 6.06 17.91 -23.02
CA PRO A 71 5.40 16.66 -22.72
C PRO A 71 6.19 15.81 -21.74
N VAL A 72 5.51 15.26 -20.71
CA VAL A 72 6.09 14.36 -19.72
C VAL A 72 5.33 13.04 -19.74
N ALA A 73 6.06 11.92 -19.83
CA ALA A 73 5.50 10.59 -19.83
C ALA A 73 5.54 9.99 -18.40
N PHE A 74 4.45 9.32 -18.03
CA PHE A 74 4.41 8.41 -16.90
C PHE A 74 4.52 6.99 -17.45
N GLY A 75 5.69 6.37 -17.31
CA GLY A 75 5.95 5.00 -17.78
C GLY A 75 5.64 3.97 -16.69
N LEU A 76 4.91 2.92 -17.06
CA LEU A 76 4.61 1.77 -16.19
C LEU A 76 5.17 0.49 -16.82
N ASP A 77 6.10 -0.17 -16.13
CA ASP A 77 6.59 -1.52 -16.44
C ASP A 77 5.82 -2.53 -15.58
N ILE A 78 4.89 -3.23 -16.22
CA ILE A 78 3.98 -4.18 -15.57
C ILE A 78 4.75 -5.41 -15.07
N ILE A 79 5.73 -5.89 -15.85
CA ILE A 79 6.51 -7.09 -15.50
C ILE A 79 7.56 -6.77 -14.45
N GLY A 80 8.26 -5.63 -14.60
CA GLY A 80 9.25 -5.19 -13.64
C GLY A 80 8.66 -4.60 -12.37
N HIS A 81 7.31 -4.50 -12.26
CA HIS A 81 6.61 -3.88 -11.12
C HIS A 81 7.24 -2.54 -10.72
N ARG A 82 7.36 -1.64 -11.68
CA ARG A 82 7.96 -0.31 -11.46
C ARG A 82 7.32 0.75 -12.34
N TYR A 83 7.35 1.97 -11.87
CA TYR A 83 6.91 3.12 -12.65
C TYR A 83 7.96 4.23 -12.62
N ARG A 84 7.89 5.14 -13.58
CA ARG A 84 8.79 6.28 -13.71
C ARG A 84 8.02 7.50 -14.18
N VAL A 85 8.36 8.66 -13.63
CA VAL A 85 7.86 9.96 -14.05
C VAL A 85 8.95 10.66 -14.86
N GLY A 86 8.69 10.99 -16.11
CA GLY A 86 9.64 11.63 -17.00
C GLY A 86 10.98 10.90 -17.07
N THR A 87 12.06 11.61 -16.80
CA THR A 87 13.43 11.08 -16.74
C THR A 87 13.88 10.69 -15.33
N GLY A 88 12.95 10.74 -14.35
CA GLY A 88 13.23 10.42 -12.96
C GLY A 88 13.62 8.96 -12.71
N THR A 89 14.08 8.66 -11.49
CA THR A 89 14.42 7.30 -11.09
C THR A 89 13.18 6.40 -11.01
N PRO A 90 13.25 5.16 -11.53
CA PRO A 90 12.15 4.20 -11.40
C PRO A 90 11.85 3.89 -9.93
N ARG A 91 10.56 3.80 -9.59
CA ARG A 91 10.08 3.39 -8.27
C ARG A 91 9.45 2.01 -8.35
N LEU A 92 9.79 1.15 -7.38
CA LEU A 92 9.28 -0.21 -7.31
C LEU A 92 7.87 -0.24 -6.72
N LEU A 93 7.03 -1.10 -7.31
CA LEU A 93 5.70 -1.44 -6.81
C LEU A 93 5.72 -2.82 -6.15
N PRO A 94 4.80 -3.12 -5.22
CA PRO A 94 4.72 -4.44 -4.60
C PRO A 94 4.45 -5.53 -5.64
N ALA A 95 5.35 -6.51 -5.75
CA ALA A 95 5.28 -7.60 -6.73
C ALA A 95 4.07 -8.54 -6.56
N LYS A 96 3.37 -8.48 -5.41
CA LYS A 96 2.18 -9.28 -5.13
C LYS A 96 0.91 -8.77 -5.82
N LEU A 97 0.91 -7.52 -6.33
CA LEU A 97 -0.24 -6.90 -6.98
C LEU A 97 -0.27 -7.28 -8.45
N SER A 98 -1.44 -7.66 -8.96
CA SER A 98 -1.66 -7.74 -10.40
C SER A 98 -1.84 -6.33 -10.95
N LEU A 99 -1.09 -6.01 -11.99
CA LEU A 99 -1.13 -4.73 -12.68
C LEU A 99 -1.65 -4.94 -14.10
N GLU A 100 -2.57 -4.08 -14.53
CA GLU A 100 -3.07 -4.04 -15.89
C GLU A 100 -3.13 -2.58 -16.34
N LEU A 101 -2.66 -2.28 -17.54
CA LEU A 101 -2.70 -0.95 -18.11
C LEU A 101 -3.54 -0.98 -19.38
N LEU A 102 -4.58 -0.16 -19.41
CA LEU A 102 -5.39 0.15 -20.58
C LEU A 102 -5.08 1.58 -21.02
N THR A 103 -4.43 1.75 -22.15
CA THR A 103 -4.21 3.07 -22.75
C THR A 103 -4.96 3.18 -24.08
N ILE A 104 -5.53 4.36 -24.34
CA ILE A 104 -6.31 4.63 -25.56
C ILE A 104 -5.39 4.79 -26.77
N SER A 105 -4.13 5.14 -26.57
CA SER A 105 -3.16 5.43 -27.64
C SER A 105 -2.52 4.23 -28.31
N GLY A 106 -2.91 3.00 -28.01
CA GLY A 106 -2.38 1.80 -28.68
C GLY A 106 -0.87 1.52 -28.47
N GLU A 107 -0.19 2.33 -27.70
CA GLU A 107 1.25 2.18 -27.37
C GLU A 107 1.49 1.30 -26.15
N ALA A 108 0.63 0.32 -25.89
CA ALA A 108 1.02 -0.80 -25.08
C ALA A 108 2.03 -1.64 -25.89
N LEU A 109 3.29 -1.26 -25.84
CA LEU A 109 4.38 -2.04 -26.39
C LEU A 109 4.35 -3.44 -25.77
N ASN A 110 3.69 -4.38 -26.48
CA ASN A 110 3.62 -5.82 -26.15
C ASN A 110 2.97 -6.19 -24.79
N GLY A 111 2.09 -5.37 -24.20
CA GLY A 111 1.44 -5.68 -22.92
C GLY A 111 2.39 -5.71 -21.69
N ARG A 112 3.64 -5.27 -21.88
CA ARG A 112 4.68 -5.28 -20.84
C ARG A 112 4.95 -3.91 -20.25
N GLU A 113 4.97 -2.90 -21.12
CA GLU A 113 5.23 -1.50 -20.75
C GLU A 113 4.21 -0.62 -21.44
N GLY A 114 3.82 0.47 -20.82
CA GLY A 114 2.99 1.48 -21.42
C GLY A 114 3.15 2.83 -20.75
N ASP A 115 2.94 3.87 -21.55
CA ASP A 115 3.11 5.25 -21.12
C ASP A 115 1.79 6.01 -21.16
N ILE A 116 1.55 6.82 -20.13
CA ILE A 116 0.53 7.87 -20.13
C ILE A 116 1.28 9.20 -20.24
N ARG A 117 1.08 9.92 -21.35
CA ARG A 117 1.77 11.18 -21.60
C ARG A 117 0.89 12.36 -21.25
N PHE A 118 1.45 13.34 -20.58
CA PHE A 118 0.82 14.61 -20.29
C PHE A 118 1.43 15.72 -21.13
N ASN A 119 0.60 16.60 -21.65
CA ASN A 119 0.99 17.74 -22.48
C ASN A 119 1.10 19.03 -21.62
N PRO A 120 1.79 20.08 -22.13
CA PRO A 120 1.92 21.36 -21.43
C PRO A 120 0.60 22.06 -21.11
N ASP A 121 -0.43 21.83 -21.93
CA ASP A 121 -1.79 22.36 -21.72
C ASP A 121 -2.56 21.63 -20.61
N GLY A 122 -1.94 20.59 -20.02
CA GLY A 122 -2.53 19.76 -18.97
C GLY A 122 -3.41 18.62 -19.48
N SER A 123 -3.59 18.48 -20.80
CA SER A 123 -4.25 17.31 -21.41
C SER A 123 -3.35 16.07 -21.32
N SER A 124 -3.89 14.91 -21.69
CA SER A 124 -3.18 13.63 -21.62
C SER A 124 -3.57 12.71 -22.76
N THR A 125 -2.75 11.69 -23.04
CA THR A 125 -3.17 10.57 -23.91
C THR A 125 -4.28 9.74 -23.28
N GLY A 126 -4.56 9.93 -21.99
CA GLY A 126 -5.54 9.16 -21.25
C GLY A 126 -5.09 7.74 -20.96
N GLY A 127 -5.83 7.07 -20.10
CA GLY A 127 -5.60 5.66 -19.76
C GLY A 127 -6.17 5.27 -18.42
N ARG A 128 -6.07 3.96 -18.12
CA ARG A 128 -6.50 3.38 -16.85
C ARG A 128 -5.47 2.36 -16.41
N ILE A 129 -5.06 2.46 -15.15
CA ILE A 129 -4.22 1.48 -14.47
C ILE A 129 -5.11 0.73 -13.48
N SER A 130 -5.28 -0.57 -13.69
CA SER A 130 -6.02 -1.44 -12.79
C SER A 130 -5.04 -2.19 -11.89
N LEU A 131 -5.28 -2.13 -10.59
CA LEU A 131 -4.52 -2.86 -9.58
C LEU A 131 -5.44 -3.88 -8.92
N ALA A 132 -4.97 -5.11 -8.74
CA ALA A 132 -5.72 -6.14 -8.04
C ALA A 132 -4.88 -6.88 -6.99
N ASP A 133 -5.52 -7.22 -5.86
CA ASP A 133 -4.98 -8.07 -4.79
C ASP A 133 -6.09 -9.09 -4.40
N GLY A 134 -6.07 -10.26 -5.04
CA GLY A 134 -7.14 -11.24 -4.95
C GLY A 134 -8.46 -10.71 -5.53
N PRO A 135 -9.57 -10.72 -4.78
CA PRO A 135 -10.88 -10.29 -5.27
C PRO A 135 -11.07 -8.76 -5.32
N ARG A 136 -10.12 -8.00 -4.79
CA ARG A 136 -10.21 -6.53 -4.70
C ARG A 136 -9.52 -5.89 -5.89
N ARG A 137 -10.20 -4.92 -6.52
CA ARG A 137 -9.67 -4.14 -7.63
C ARG A 137 -9.82 -2.64 -7.35
N ILE A 138 -8.81 -1.88 -7.72
CA ILE A 138 -8.83 -0.41 -7.70
C ILE A 138 -8.31 0.08 -9.05
N ASP A 139 -9.05 0.99 -9.64
CA ASP A 139 -8.71 1.61 -10.90
C ASP A 139 -8.21 3.05 -10.70
N VAL A 140 -7.09 3.38 -11.32
CA VAL A 140 -6.58 4.74 -11.42
C VAL A 140 -6.75 5.21 -12.86
N GLY A 141 -7.72 6.09 -13.09
CA GLY A 141 -8.05 6.61 -14.41
C GLY A 141 -7.45 7.99 -14.65
N VAL A 142 -7.06 8.25 -15.89
CA VAL A 142 -6.62 9.56 -16.38
C VAL A 142 -7.53 9.98 -17.53
N ASP A 143 -8.19 11.12 -17.36
CA ASP A 143 -9.01 11.74 -18.40
C ASP A 143 -8.12 12.37 -19.47
N TRP A 144 -8.38 12.04 -20.73
CA TRP A 144 -7.52 12.47 -21.84
C TRP A 144 -7.58 13.98 -22.10
N LEU A 145 -8.76 14.59 -21.91
CA LEU A 145 -8.96 16.01 -22.22
C LEU A 145 -8.41 16.94 -21.14
N THR A 146 -8.65 16.57 -19.89
CA THR A 146 -8.31 17.43 -18.73
C THR A 146 -7.05 16.99 -18.00
N GLY A 147 -6.53 15.79 -18.29
CA GLY A 147 -5.46 15.15 -17.52
C GLY A 147 -5.82 14.88 -16.06
N ARG A 148 -7.12 14.87 -15.74
CA ARG A 148 -7.60 14.65 -14.36
C ARG A 148 -7.38 13.19 -13.95
N VAL A 149 -6.72 13.01 -12.81
CA VAL A 149 -6.48 11.69 -12.23
C VAL A 149 -7.53 11.38 -11.18
N SER A 150 -8.23 10.26 -11.35
CA SER A 150 -9.27 9.73 -10.44
C SER A 150 -8.93 8.33 -9.96
N ILE A 151 -9.37 7.98 -8.76
CA ILE A 151 -9.27 6.63 -8.20
C ILE A 151 -10.68 6.11 -8.02
N ALA A 152 -10.97 4.93 -8.56
CA ALA A 152 -12.24 4.24 -8.41
C ALA A 152 -12.01 2.88 -7.74
N ASP A 153 -12.80 2.57 -6.72
CA ASP A 153 -12.79 1.28 -6.00
C ASP A 153 -13.90 0.42 -6.59
N GLU A 154 -13.55 -0.61 -7.36
CA GLU A 154 -14.53 -1.59 -7.84
C GLU A 154 -14.74 -2.64 -6.73
N ARG A 155 -16.00 -2.73 -6.29
CA ARG A 155 -16.44 -3.76 -5.34
C ARG A 155 -16.95 -4.99 -6.07
#